data_191e2e953cceb45ba54fb9ea0dbae01a
#
_entry.id   191e2e953cceb45ba54fb9ea0dbae01a
#
_cell.length_a   1.000
_cell.length_b   1.000
_cell.length_c   1.000
_cell.angle_alpha   90.00
_cell.angle_beta   90.00
_cell.angle_gamma   90.00
#
_symmetry.space_group_name_H-M   'P 1'
#
loop_
_entity.id
_entity.type
_entity.pdbx_description
1 polymer ?
#
loop_
_entity_poly.entity_id
_entity_poly.type
_entity_poly.pdbx_seq_one_letter_code
_entity_poly.pdbx_strand_id
1 'polypeptide(L)'
;MAFHRTGRAHARARRLASCTALVLASGLLLSGTAVAEDGGGAPAHRAPVERVAPGFEPPRGQLPKQRVRMSSETAEDAAAVPTRYDFTGDGVSDLLYRGLNDRYYLRRSDSTGADTEYGLHGDSGEKFKDVVPLGDVTGDGTADVLTLSPYGTLAFRETYGGATGASGPYWAGTGWNIYNKVLSTGDVSGDGTVDVLARTPGGELYLYRGNRSGSAPLQTRAKVGSGWHVYDQLVGVSDANGDGLGDLYARTPGGDLFLYAGSGNAAAPFRARVKVGTGWHVYNQLVSFDDVTGDGRSELFARTTAGAMYVYDTDTAGRPTARHLWADASWNSADLIPGSGGNPQTGKAEILGLDRQGTLFLYHSRNNGTFTSRAQISELSGWTGARVFFPSSLNADGRADLLEVHEGTLYNYQETEVVPLGRGWGAFNVLTGPGDLSGDGKGDLLARTPGGTLYLYRGDGRGLGFAGRNDVGSGWGVYNALVGAGDITGDGRADLLARTPGGTLYLYAGTGSASAPFKARVKVGTGWHAYTKLVAPGDITGDGRADLLGVTSGGTLYRYVATHTGTANPFTTRTSLGTGWNTYDQLH
;
A
#
# COMPACT_ATOMS: atom_id res chain seq x y z
N MET A 1 -65.15 -27.50 24.73
CA MET A 1 -64.65 -27.08 26.06
C MET A 1 -63.42 -26.22 25.81
N ALA A 2 -63.50 -24.97 25.62
CA ALA A 2 -63.61 -23.80 26.43
C ALA A 2 -62.60 -23.75 27.58
N PHE A 3 -61.69 -22.76 27.48
CA PHE A 3 -61.35 -21.61 28.30
C PHE A 3 -59.92 -21.16 27.97
N HIS A 4 -59.68 -20.10 27.27
CA HIS A 4 -59.59 -18.67 27.70
C HIS A 4 -58.68 -18.36 28.90
N ARG A 5 -57.59 -17.57 28.70
CA ARG A 5 -57.35 -16.15 29.09
C ARG A 5 -55.85 -15.80 29.05
N THR A 6 -55.47 -14.87 28.19
CA THR A 6 -55.16 -13.44 28.45
C THR A 6 -54.10 -13.18 29.55
N GLY A 7 -52.96 -12.63 29.19
CA GLY A 7 -52.80 -11.22 29.19
C GLY A 7 -51.50 -10.69 29.86
N ARG A 8 -50.91 -9.70 29.25
CA ARG A 8 -50.20 -8.53 29.78
C ARG A 8 -48.67 -8.48 29.72
N ALA A 9 -48.29 -7.52 28.94
CA ALA A 9 -46.98 -6.87 28.90
C ALA A 9 -46.63 -6.21 30.25
N HIS A 10 -45.35 -6.21 30.59
CA HIS A 10 -44.74 -5.14 31.37
C HIS A 10 -43.30 -4.92 30.94
N ALA A 11 -43.04 -3.70 30.46
CA ALA A 11 -41.72 -3.11 30.32
C ALA A 11 -41.12 -2.84 31.71
N ARG A 12 -39.82 -3.04 31.91
CA ARG A 12 -38.99 -2.25 32.84
C ARG A 12 -37.50 -2.54 32.62
N ALA A 13 -36.82 -1.51 32.12
CA ALA A 13 -35.75 -0.77 32.80
C ALA A 13 -34.42 -1.51 33.12
N ARG A 14 -33.42 -1.05 32.40
CA ARG A 14 -31.98 -0.96 32.69
C ARG A 14 -31.52 -1.28 34.12
N ARG A 15 -30.51 -2.14 34.24
CA ARG A 15 -29.42 -2.00 35.21
C ARG A 15 -28.10 -2.43 34.60
N LEU A 16 -27.15 -1.52 34.61
CA LEU A 16 -25.72 -1.75 34.45
C LEU A 16 -25.23 -2.67 35.59
N ALA A 17 -24.48 -3.69 35.26
CA ALA A 17 -23.71 -4.45 36.24
C ALA A 17 -22.26 -4.50 35.75
N SER A 18 -21.39 -3.77 36.46
CA SER A 18 -19.94 -3.88 36.40
C SER A 18 -19.53 -5.27 36.89
N CYS A 19 -18.82 -6.06 36.07
CA CYS A 19 -18.14 -7.25 36.54
C CYS A 19 -16.65 -6.96 36.64
N THR A 20 -16.17 -6.79 37.87
CA THR A 20 -14.77 -6.81 38.26
C THR A 20 -14.30 -8.26 38.21
N ALA A 21 -13.39 -8.62 37.28
CA ALA A 21 -12.76 -9.93 37.27
C ALA A 21 -11.47 -9.89 38.09
N LEU A 22 -11.46 -10.66 39.16
CA LEU A 22 -10.28 -10.95 39.98
C LEU A 22 -9.42 -11.97 39.26
N VAL A 23 -8.19 -11.62 38.89
CA VAL A 23 -7.20 -12.58 38.36
C VAL A 23 -6.27 -12.98 39.48
N LEU A 24 -6.30 -14.26 39.85
CA LEU A 24 -5.31 -14.89 40.71
C LEU A 24 -3.99 -15.08 39.95
N ALA A 25 -2.92 -14.48 40.44
CA ALA A 25 -1.58 -14.68 39.97
C ALA A 25 -0.99 -15.94 40.59
N SER A 26 -0.61 -16.92 39.76
CA SER A 26 0.36 -17.96 40.12
C SER A 26 1.71 -17.59 39.54
N GLY A 27 2.70 -17.40 40.43
CA GLY A 27 4.03 -16.94 40.09
C GLY A 27 4.88 -17.95 39.36
N LEU A 28 5.67 -17.45 38.40
CA LEU A 28 6.93 -18.04 37.97
C LEU A 28 7.99 -16.94 37.99
N LEU A 29 8.96 -17.11 38.85
CA LEU A 29 10.18 -16.31 38.96
C LEU A 29 11.05 -16.54 37.72
N LEU A 30 11.16 -15.56 36.85
CA LEU A 30 12.24 -15.41 35.90
C LEU A 30 12.91 -14.06 36.16
N SER A 31 14.18 -14.12 36.49
CA SER A 31 15.07 -12.98 36.73
C SER A 31 15.16 -12.10 35.48
N GLY A 32 14.37 -11.05 35.42
CA GLY A 32 14.46 -9.94 34.46
C GLY A 32 14.63 -8.66 35.26
N THR A 33 15.65 -7.90 34.96
CA THR A 33 15.97 -6.59 35.50
C THR A 33 14.71 -5.74 35.70
N ALA A 34 14.51 -5.29 36.95
CA ALA A 34 13.44 -4.39 37.33
C ALA A 34 13.47 -3.14 36.44
N VAL A 35 12.43 -2.96 35.65
CA VAL A 35 12.09 -1.67 35.06
C VAL A 35 11.36 -0.91 36.15
N ALA A 36 12.00 0.10 36.73
CA ALA A 36 11.31 1.05 37.58
C ALA A 36 10.24 1.77 36.74
N GLU A 37 8.99 1.64 37.13
CA GLU A 37 7.92 2.53 36.69
C GLU A 37 8.21 3.93 37.27
N ASP A 38 8.92 4.75 36.49
CA ASP A 38 8.85 6.18 36.60
C ASP A 38 7.99 6.68 35.45
N GLY A 39 6.82 7.21 35.74
CA GLY A 39 5.91 7.83 34.80
C GLY A 39 6.53 9.07 34.15
N GLY A 40 7.42 8.84 33.20
CA GLY A 40 7.91 9.89 32.32
C GLY A 40 6.83 10.15 31.28
N GLY A 41 5.90 11.03 31.60
CA GLY A 41 4.98 11.60 30.62
C GLY A 41 5.77 12.23 29.48
N ALA A 42 5.18 12.30 28.29
CA ALA A 42 5.71 13.08 27.18
C ALA A 42 6.05 14.51 27.66
N PRO A 43 7.04 15.16 27.05
CA PRO A 43 7.39 16.53 27.42
C PRO A 43 6.13 17.41 27.44
N ALA A 44 5.87 18.08 28.53
CA ALA A 44 4.65 18.88 28.73
C ALA A 44 4.47 20.01 27.69
N HIS A 45 5.50 20.31 26.90
CA HIS A 45 5.53 21.36 25.89
C HIS A 45 5.24 20.87 24.46
N ARG A 46 5.04 19.57 24.23
CA ARG A 46 4.78 19.01 22.90
C ARG A 46 3.48 18.23 22.90
N ALA A 47 2.51 18.79 22.19
CA ALA A 47 1.22 18.14 21.97
C ALA A 47 1.33 17.05 20.88
N PRO A 48 0.38 16.13 20.81
CA PRO A 48 0.16 15.29 19.64
C PRO A 48 0.12 16.15 18.37
N VAL A 49 0.62 15.59 17.26
CA VAL A 49 0.71 16.31 16.00
C VAL A 49 -0.46 15.91 15.12
N GLU A 50 -1.36 16.86 14.86
CA GLU A 50 -2.47 16.64 13.95
C GLU A 50 -1.98 16.63 12.50
N ARG A 51 -2.30 15.59 11.76
CA ARG A 51 -2.03 15.50 10.33
C ARG A 51 -3.11 16.21 9.55
N VAL A 52 -2.73 17.23 8.82
CA VAL A 52 -3.61 17.90 7.87
C VAL A 52 -3.61 17.10 6.57
N ALA A 53 -4.75 16.52 6.22
CA ALA A 53 -4.89 15.84 4.93
C ALA A 53 -4.65 16.82 3.77
N PRO A 54 -4.00 16.38 2.67
CA PRO A 54 -3.81 17.23 1.51
C PRO A 54 -5.15 17.62 0.88
N GLY A 55 -5.18 18.80 0.26
CA GLY A 55 -6.30 19.20 -0.57
C GLY A 55 -6.51 18.17 -1.68
N PHE A 56 -7.76 17.75 -1.89
CA PHE A 56 -8.11 16.72 -2.84
C PHE A 56 -9.12 17.28 -3.86
N GLU A 57 -8.83 17.04 -5.14
CA GLU A 57 -9.78 17.21 -6.24
C GLU A 57 -9.95 15.85 -6.93
N PRO A 58 -11.19 15.38 -7.16
CA PRO A 58 -11.44 14.15 -7.89
C PRO A 58 -10.78 14.16 -9.28
N PRO A 59 -10.21 13.04 -9.73
CA PRO A 59 -9.66 12.95 -11.08
C PRO A 59 -10.76 13.12 -12.11
N ARG A 60 -10.42 13.64 -13.30
CA ARG A 60 -11.36 13.82 -14.42
C ARG A 60 -11.43 12.55 -15.27
N GLY A 61 -12.41 12.50 -16.14
CA GLY A 61 -12.68 11.41 -17.08
C GLY A 61 -14.03 10.75 -16.78
N GLN A 62 -14.73 10.36 -17.82
CA GLN A 62 -15.98 9.60 -17.71
C GLN A 62 -15.73 8.20 -18.24
N LEU A 63 -16.31 7.20 -17.59
CA LEU A 63 -16.31 5.86 -18.16
C LEU A 63 -16.93 5.90 -19.55
N PRO A 64 -16.43 5.14 -20.53
CA PRO A 64 -17.05 5.03 -21.83
C PRO A 64 -18.53 4.66 -21.65
N LYS A 65 -19.41 5.33 -22.40
CA LYS A 65 -20.81 4.90 -22.41
C LYS A 65 -20.86 3.53 -23.08
N GLN A 66 -21.41 2.54 -22.38
CA GLN A 66 -21.65 1.25 -23.01
C GLN A 66 -22.40 1.43 -24.31
N ARG A 67 -21.94 0.77 -25.36
CA ARG A 67 -22.73 0.62 -26.58
C ARG A 67 -23.91 -0.28 -26.22
N VAL A 68 -25.10 0.29 -26.18
CA VAL A 68 -26.33 -0.50 -26.09
C VAL A 68 -26.28 -1.51 -27.23
N ARG A 69 -26.10 -2.79 -26.95
CA ARG A 69 -26.24 -3.84 -27.96
C ARG A 69 -27.65 -3.71 -28.53
N MET A 70 -27.76 -3.17 -29.74
CA MET A 70 -29.00 -3.28 -30.48
C MET A 70 -29.19 -4.74 -30.83
N SER A 71 -30.26 -5.33 -30.35
CA SER A 71 -30.69 -6.73 -30.44
C SER A 71 -30.95 -7.22 -31.88
N SER A 72 -30.04 -7.03 -32.80
CA SER A 72 -30.20 -7.42 -34.20
C SER A 72 -29.00 -8.10 -34.84
N GLU A 73 -28.02 -8.50 -34.08
CA GLU A 73 -26.98 -9.40 -34.61
C GLU A 73 -27.06 -10.75 -33.89
N THR A 74 -27.31 -11.78 -34.70
CA THR A 74 -27.26 -13.20 -34.34
C THR A 74 -25.83 -13.59 -34.05
N ALA A 75 -25.30 -13.16 -32.92
CA ALA A 75 -24.16 -13.78 -32.27
C ALA A 75 -24.75 -14.79 -31.25
N GLU A 76 -24.32 -16.03 -31.30
CA GLU A 76 -24.55 -17.00 -30.23
C GLU A 76 -24.21 -16.30 -28.93
N ASP A 77 -25.20 -16.18 -28.02
CA ASP A 77 -25.06 -15.52 -26.73
C ASP A 77 -23.96 -16.21 -25.90
N ALA A 78 -22.71 -15.79 -26.08
CA ALA A 78 -21.76 -15.95 -25.00
C ALA A 78 -22.29 -15.08 -23.86
N ALA A 79 -22.75 -15.74 -22.79
CA ALA A 79 -23.22 -15.05 -21.59
C ALA A 79 -22.13 -14.04 -21.19
N ALA A 80 -22.51 -12.75 -21.14
CA ALA A 80 -21.57 -11.70 -20.76
C ALA A 80 -20.96 -12.08 -19.40
N VAL A 81 -19.62 -12.08 -19.32
CA VAL A 81 -18.93 -12.34 -18.04
C VAL A 81 -19.27 -11.20 -17.09
N PRO A 82 -19.83 -11.48 -15.90
CA PRO A 82 -20.17 -10.43 -14.95
C PRO A 82 -18.91 -9.62 -14.59
N THR A 83 -19.06 -8.29 -14.57
CA THR A 83 -17.95 -7.44 -14.13
C THR A 83 -17.69 -7.57 -12.64
N ARG A 84 -16.42 -7.46 -12.24
CA ARG A 84 -16.01 -7.42 -10.83
C ARG A 84 -16.23 -6.06 -10.18
N TYR A 85 -16.65 -5.05 -10.93
CA TYR A 85 -16.69 -3.64 -10.52
C TYR A 85 -18.09 -3.04 -10.53
N ASP A 86 -19.14 -3.83 -10.64
CA ASP A 86 -20.52 -3.36 -10.56
C ASP A 86 -20.93 -3.11 -9.11
N PHE A 87 -20.53 -1.96 -8.57
CA PHE A 87 -20.88 -1.58 -7.20
C PHE A 87 -22.32 -1.04 -7.09
N THR A 88 -22.91 -0.66 -8.19
CA THR A 88 -24.27 -0.09 -8.22
C THR A 88 -25.35 -1.08 -8.52
N GLY A 89 -25.03 -2.27 -9.05
CA GLY A 89 -25.96 -3.32 -9.43
C GLY A 89 -26.69 -3.02 -10.75
N ASP A 90 -26.11 -2.19 -11.62
CA ASP A 90 -26.68 -1.84 -12.92
C ASP A 90 -26.14 -2.69 -14.08
N GLY A 91 -25.25 -3.63 -13.79
CA GLY A 91 -24.62 -4.53 -14.75
C GLY A 91 -23.40 -3.94 -15.46
N VAL A 92 -22.97 -2.73 -15.07
CA VAL A 92 -21.87 -1.99 -15.69
C VAL A 92 -20.76 -1.73 -14.67
N SER A 93 -19.50 -1.70 -15.12
CA SER A 93 -18.38 -1.38 -14.25
C SER A 93 -18.44 0.04 -13.74
N ASP A 94 -18.34 0.19 -12.45
CA ASP A 94 -18.06 1.44 -11.76
C ASP A 94 -16.57 1.58 -11.45
N LEU A 95 -16.14 2.76 -11.03
CA LEU A 95 -14.74 3.02 -10.75
C LEU A 95 -14.55 3.44 -9.31
N LEU A 96 -13.99 2.52 -8.51
CA LEU A 96 -13.61 2.77 -7.13
C LEU A 96 -12.15 3.22 -7.06
N TYR A 97 -11.87 4.25 -6.27
CA TYR A 97 -10.49 4.68 -6.00
C TYR A 97 -10.38 5.36 -4.63
N ARG A 98 -9.16 5.40 -4.08
CA ARG A 98 -8.83 6.21 -2.90
C ARG A 98 -8.13 7.48 -3.32
N GLY A 99 -8.59 8.63 -2.82
CA GLY A 99 -7.96 9.92 -3.04
C GLY A 99 -6.74 10.13 -2.15
N LEU A 100 -5.94 11.18 -2.43
CA LEU A 100 -4.79 11.60 -1.61
C LEU A 100 -5.18 11.97 -0.17
N ASN A 101 -6.46 12.28 0.06
CA ASN A 101 -7.03 12.54 1.39
C ASN A 101 -7.44 11.28 2.16
N ASP A 102 -6.99 10.11 1.72
CA ASP A 102 -7.25 8.79 2.29
C ASP A 102 -8.72 8.33 2.28
N ARG A 103 -9.62 9.06 1.60
CA ARG A 103 -11.01 8.67 1.44
C ARG A 103 -11.23 7.92 0.15
N TYR A 104 -12.17 6.97 0.16
CA TYR A 104 -12.58 6.24 -1.03
C TYR A 104 -13.71 6.97 -1.74
N TYR A 105 -13.70 6.87 -3.05
CA TYR A 105 -14.67 7.50 -3.95
C TYR A 105 -15.13 6.50 -4.98
N LEU A 106 -16.43 6.55 -5.30
CA LEU A 106 -17.03 5.77 -6.36
C LEU A 106 -17.47 6.72 -7.48
N ARG A 107 -17.00 6.45 -8.69
CA ARG A 107 -17.50 7.03 -9.93
C ARG A 107 -18.43 6.03 -10.58
N ARG A 108 -19.70 6.35 -10.60
CA ARG A 108 -20.73 5.50 -11.18
C ARG A 108 -20.69 5.56 -12.69
N SER A 109 -20.96 4.43 -13.35
CA SER A 109 -21.02 4.31 -14.80
C SER A 109 -22.05 5.25 -15.45
N ASP A 110 -23.20 5.44 -14.78
CA ASP A 110 -24.34 6.24 -15.23
C ASP A 110 -24.17 7.74 -14.94
N SER A 111 -23.19 8.13 -14.14
CA SER A 111 -23.08 9.49 -13.64
C SER A 111 -22.36 10.42 -14.62
N THR A 112 -23.02 11.53 -14.92
CA THR A 112 -22.38 12.73 -15.48
C THR A 112 -21.90 13.69 -14.38
N GLY A 113 -22.06 13.30 -13.11
CA GLY A 113 -21.88 14.10 -11.92
C GLY A 113 -20.57 13.87 -11.17
N ALA A 114 -20.49 14.44 -9.98
CA ALA A 114 -19.36 14.31 -9.09
C ALA A 114 -19.27 12.88 -8.53
N ASP A 115 -18.03 12.44 -8.27
CA ASP A 115 -17.78 11.20 -7.56
C ASP A 115 -18.39 11.25 -6.15
N THR A 116 -18.94 10.14 -5.70
CA THR A 116 -19.52 10.01 -4.37
C THR A 116 -18.53 9.39 -3.41
N GLU A 117 -18.47 9.86 -2.16
CA GLU A 117 -17.66 9.22 -1.14
C GLU A 117 -18.20 7.80 -0.88
N TYR A 118 -17.30 6.83 -0.88
CA TYR A 118 -17.60 5.43 -0.63
C TYR A 118 -17.07 5.02 0.74
N GLY A 119 -17.97 4.65 1.64
CA GLY A 119 -17.64 4.29 3.01
C GLY A 119 -16.89 2.96 3.11
N LEU A 120 -15.57 3.02 3.00
CA LEU A 120 -14.70 1.87 3.18
C LEU A 120 -13.63 2.21 4.21
N HIS A 121 -13.87 1.78 5.45
CA HIS A 121 -13.01 2.07 6.58
C HIS A 121 -12.56 0.79 7.25
N GLY A 122 -11.32 0.76 7.73
CA GLY A 122 -10.86 -0.27 8.64
C GLY A 122 -11.47 -0.12 10.03
N ASP A 123 -11.50 -1.20 10.79
CA ASP A 123 -12.07 -1.21 12.15
C ASP A 123 -11.34 -0.25 13.11
N SER A 124 -10.07 0.05 12.81
CA SER A 124 -9.20 0.98 13.56
C SER A 124 -8.85 2.25 12.78
N GLY A 125 -9.55 2.53 11.66
CA GLY A 125 -9.26 3.69 10.81
C GLY A 125 -7.99 3.53 9.97
N GLU A 126 -7.49 2.31 9.80
CA GLU A 126 -6.28 2.03 9.02
C GLU A 126 -6.47 2.33 7.54
N LYS A 127 -5.39 2.79 6.91
CA LYS A 127 -5.27 2.94 5.47
C LYS A 127 -5.01 1.57 4.84
N PHE A 128 -6.01 0.97 4.16
CA PHE A 128 -5.82 -0.32 3.52
C PHE A 128 -4.65 -0.31 2.53
N LYS A 129 -3.85 -1.36 2.57
CA LYS A 129 -2.75 -1.58 1.65
C LYS A 129 -3.25 -1.80 0.23
N ASP A 130 -4.31 -2.61 0.07
CA ASP A 130 -4.95 -2.87 -1.22
C ASP A 130 -6.44 -3.15 -1.05
N VAL A 131 -7.19 -2.98 -2.13
CA VAL A 131 -8.61 -3.35 -2.26
C VAL A 131 -8.76 -4.17 -3.53
N VAL A 132 -9.38 -5.35 -3.43
CA VAL A 132 -9.51 -6.31 -4.53
C VAL A 132 -10.99 -6.56 -4.79
N PRO A 133 -11.57 -6.03 -5.88
CA PRO A 133 -12.95 -6.29 -6.28
C PRO A 133 -13.14 -7.75 -6.68
N LEU A 134 -14.25 -8.36 -6.25
CA LEU A 134 -14.58 -9.76 -6.50
C LEU A 134 -15.83 -9.96 -7.36
N GLY A 135 -16.54 -8.88 -7.72
CA GLY A 135 -17.90 -9.00 -8.23
C GLY A 135 -18.88 -9.43 -7.14
N ASP A 136 -20.07 -9.80 -7.52
CA ASP A 136 -21.15 -10.21 -6.62
C ASP A 136 -20.90 -11.64 -6.11
N VAL A 137 -20.29 -11.77 -4.95
CA VAL A 137 -20.05 -13.03 -4.25
C VAL A 137 -21.26 -13.45 -3.42
N THR A 138 -21.99 -12.48 -2.89
CA THR A 138 -23.13 -12.71 -1.99
C THR A 138 -24.43 -13.00 -2.72
N GLY A 139 -24.54 -12.61 -3.99
CA GLY A 139 -25.74 -12.78 -4.82
C GLY A 139 -26.77 -11.68 -4.60
N ASP A 140 -26.34 -10.51 -4.10
CA ASP A 140 -27.22 -9.37 -3.84
C ASP A 140 -27.30 -8.40 -5.03
N GLY A 141 -26.52 -8.65 -6.09
CA GLY A 141 -26.47 -7.84 -7.31
C GLY A 141 -25.42 -6.75 -7.30
N THR A 142 -24.61 -6.61 -6.24
CA THR A 142 -23.56 -5.59 -6.14
C THR A 142 -22.18 -6.21 -5.95
N ALA A 143 -21.12 -5.54 -6.42
CA ALA A 143 -19.76 -6.04 -6.30
C ALA A 143 -19.26 -5.98 -4.85
N ASP A 144 -18.67 -7.08 -4.38
CA ASP A 144 -18.02 -7.22 -3.10
C ASP A 144 -16.51 -7.01 -3.21
N VAL A 145 -15.84 -6.76 -2.09
CA VAL A 145 -14.40 -6.50 -2.07
C VAL A 145 -13.67 -7.30 -0.99
N LEU A 146 -12.40 -7.59 -1.28
CA LEU A 146 -11.43 -7.92 -0.24
C LEU A 146 -10.61 -6.67 0.09
N THR A 147 -10.41 -6.40 1.36
CA THR A 147 -9.50 -5.34 1.84
C THR A 147 -8.27 -5.98 2.46
N LEU A 148 -7.09 -5.51 2.08
CA LEU A 148 -5.83 -5.95 2.65
C LEU A 148 -5.31 -4.88 3.62
N SER A 149 -5.21 -5.21 4.90
CA SER A 149 -4.64 -4.32 5.90
C SER A 149 -3.12 -4.17 5.73
N PRO A 150 -2.49 -3.13 6.29
CA PRO A 150 -1.02 -2.96 6.26
C PRO A 150 -0.26 -4.17 6.81
N TYR A 151 -0.84 -4.90 7.75
CA TYR A 151 -0.20 -6.03 8.41
C TYR A 151 -0.63 -7.40 7.91
N GLY A 152 -1.33 -7.44 6.75
CA GLY A 152 -1.65 -8.71 6.10
C GLY A 152 -2.87 -9.42 6.70
N THR A 153 -3.85 -8.69 7.18
CA THR A 153 -5.22 -9.20 7.32
C THR A 153 -5.95 -8.96 6.02
N LEU A 154 -6.40 -10.03 5.36
CA LEU A 154 -7.30 -9.96 4.22
C LEU A 154 -8.72 -10.16 4.75
N ALA A 155 -9.63 -9.24 4.43
CA ALA A 155 -11.00 -9.25 4.95
C ALA A 155 -12.02 -9.07 3.82
N PHE A 156 -13.09 -9.88 3.85
CA PHE A 156 -14.20 -9.78 2.92
C PHE A 156 -15.23 -8.78 3.44
N ARG A 157 -15.67 -7.89 2.54
CA ARG A 157 -16.63 -6.84 2.81
C ARG A 157 -17.68 -6.82 1.71
N GLU A 158 -18.93 -6.67 2.11
CA GLU A 158 -20.10 -6.63 1.26
C GLU A 158 -20.51 -5.17 1.00
N THR A 159 -20.71 -4.82 -0.25
CA THR A 159 -21.26 -3.51 -0.63
C THR A 159 -22.71 -3.41 -0.14
N TYR A 160 -23.11 -2.26 0.37
CA TYR A 160 -24.46 -2.06 0.87
C TYR A 160 -25.17 -0.89 0.21
N GLY A 161 -26.49 -1.00 0.19
CA GLY A 161 -27.52 -0.05 -0.20
C GLY A 161 -27.11 1.21 -0.97
N GLY A 162 -27.29 1.19 -2.30
CA GLY A 162 -27.05 2.35 -3.15
C GLY A 162 -25.58 2.68 -3.41
N ALA A 163 -24.68 1.72 -3.23
CA ALA A 163 -23.23 1.86 -3.45
C ALA A 163 -22.58 2.99 -2.65
N THR A 164 -23.00 3.17 -1.39
CA THR A 164 -22.46 4.21 -0.52
C THR A 164 -21.30 3.72 0.35
N GLY A 165 -21.00 2.42 0.34
CA GLY A 165 -19.90 1.84 1.10
C GLY A 165 -19.97 0.33 1.18
N ALA A 166 -19.04 -0.27 1.93
CA ALA A 166 -19.01 -1.69 2.23
C ALA A 166 -18.98 -1.94 3.74
N SER A 167 -19.76 -2.95 4.17
CA SER A 167 -19.87 -3.38 5.56
C SER A 167 -19.03 -4.62 5.85
N GLY A 168 -18.93 -5.01 7.09
CA GLY A 168 -18.16 -6.15 7.53
C GLY A 168 -16.98 -5.76 8.42
N PRO A 169 -15.96 -6.63 8.62
CA PRO A 169 -15.69 -7.83 7.79
C PRO A 169 -16.60 -9.03 8.13
N TYR A 170 -17.08 -9.71 7.11
CA TYR A 170 -17.83 -10.97 7.26
C TYR A 170 -16.90 -12.18 7.33
N TRP A 171 -15.71 -12.05 6.79
CA TRP A 171 -14.61 -12.99 6.88
C TRP A 171 -13.29 -12.24 6.98
N ALA A 172 -12.33 -12.77 7.74
CA ALA A 172 -10.98 -12.25 7.79
C ALA A 172 -9.97 -13.39 7.98
N GLY A 173 -8.87 -13.31 7.23
CA GLY A 173 -7.73 -14.21 7.31
C GLY A 173 -6.44 -13.43 7.54
N THR A 174 -5.59 -13.89 8.45
CA THR A 174 -4.29 -13.30 8.73
C THR A 174 -3.16 -13.97 7.94
N GLY A 175 -1.96 -13.36 7.94
CA GLY A 175 -0.78 -13.95 7.29
C GLY A 175 -0.63 -13.63 5.80
N TRP A 176 -1.41 -12.68 5.25
CA TRP A 176 -1.31 -12.27 3.86
C TRP A 176 -0.15 -11.30 3.59
N ASN A 177 0.57 -10.87 4.63
CA ASN A 177 1.83 -10.12 4.52
C ASN A 177 2.95 -10.88 3.79
N ILE A 178 2.83 -12.21 3.66
CA ILE A 178 3.75 -13.02 2.84
C ILE A 178 3.64 -12.73 1.34
N TYR A 179 2.59 -12.03 0.91
CA TYR A 179 2.37 -11.66 -0.49
C TYR A 179 2.67 -10.19 -0.75
N ASN A 180 3.38 -9.92 -1.83
CA ASN A 180 3.59 -8.55 -2.31
C ASN A 180 2.53 -8.10 -3.32
N LYS A 181 1.71 -9.02 -3.85
CA LYS A 181 0.57 -8.71 -4.72
C LYS A 181 -0.57 -9.70 -4.48
N VAL A 182 -1.77 -9.15 -4.33
CA VAL A 182 -3.05 -9.89 -4.30
C VAL A 182 -3.96 -9.24 -5.33
N LEU A 183 -4.59 -10.02 -6.19
CA LEU A 183 -5.46 -9.50 -7.26
C LEU A 183 -6.53 -10.53 -7.63
N SER A 184 -7.65 -10.09 -8.17
CA SER A 184 -8.68 -10.92 -8.79
C SER A 184 -8.50 -10.96 -10.31
N THR A 185 -8.96 -12.04 -10.95
CA THR A 185 -8.76 -12.29 -12.39
C THR A 185 -10.04 -12.67 -13.14
N GLY A 186 -11.23 -12.55 -12.59
CA GLY A 186 -12.35 -13.30 -13.13
C GLY A 186 -12.19 -14.80 -12.88
N ASP A 187 -12.92 -15.64 -13.59
CA ASP A 187 -12.89 -17.11 -13.46
C ASP A 187 -11.80 -17.71 -14.35
N VAL A 188 -10.61 -17.98 -13.77
CA VAL A 188 -9.54 -18.69 -14.49
C VAL A 188 -9.59 -20.19 -14.28
N SER A 189 -10.37 -20.64 -13.30
CA SER A 189 -10.52 -22.05 -12.92
C SER A 189 -11.64 -22.77 -13.66
N GLY A 190 -12.60 -22.05 -14.23
CA GLY A 190 -13.75 -22.56 -14.94
C GLY A 190 -14.88 -23.07 -14.02
N ASP A 191 -14.92 -22.61 -12.76
CA ASP A 191 -15.96 -23.03 -11.80
C ASP A 191 -17.10 -22.02 -11.65
N GLY A 192 -17.07 -20.94 -12.42
CA GLY A 192 -18.09 -19.89 -12.46
C GLY A 192 -17.97 -18.88 -11.33
N THR A 193 -16.81 -18.82 -10.64
CA THR A 193 -16.54 -17.84 -9.60
C THR A 193 -15.28 -17.03 -9.90
N VAL A 194 -15.22 -15.79 -9.38
CA VAL A 194 -14.03 -14.95 -9.49
C VAL A 194 -12.91 -15.53 -8.63
N ASP A 195 -11.75 -15.72 -9.23
CA ASP A 195 -10.57 -16.27 -8.58
C ASP A 195 -9.60 -15.17 -8.12
N VAL A 196 -8.79 -15.48 -7.11
CA VAL A 196 -7.77 -14.58 -6.56
C VAL A 196 -6.39 -15.17 -6.74
N LEU A 197 -5.49 -14.38 -7.27
CA LEU A 197 -4.06 -14.69 -7.34
C LEU A 197 -3.29 -13.96 -6.25
N ALA A 198 -2.30 -14.64 -5.68
CA ALA A 198 -1.41 -14.05 -4.69
C ALA A 198 0.04 -14.41 -4.99
N ARG A 199 0.91 -13.38 -5.11
CA ARG A 199 2.34 -13.55 -5.43
C ARG A 199 3.20 -13.25 -4.21
N THR A 200 4.13 -14.16 -3.89
CA THR A 200 5.18 -13.87 -2.90
C THR A 200 6.30 -13.00 -3.47
N PRO A 201 7.07 -12.26 -2.64
CA PRO A 201 8.27 -11.55 -3.07
C PRO A 201 9.31 -12.45 -3.78
N GLY A 202 9.36 -13.73 -3.42
CA GLY A 202 10.21 -14.74 -4.08
C GLY A 202 9.73 -15.15 -5.48
N GLY A 203 8.53 -14.69 -5.89
CA GLY A 203 7.96 -14.97 -7.20
C GLY A 203 7.19 -16.29 -7.29
N GLU A 204 6.75 -16.84 -6.19
CA GLU A 204 5.76 -17.91 -6.21
C GLU A 204 4.38 -17.30 -6.39
N LEU A 205 3.62 -17.80 -7.36
CA LEU A 205 2.22 -17.43 -7.62
C LEU A 205 1.31 -18.54 -7.13
N TYR A 206 0.26 -18.15 -6.42
CA TYR A 206 -0.78 -19.03 -5.90
C TYR A 206 -2.14 -18.61 -6.41
N LEU A 207 -2.99 -19.58 -6.70
CA LEU A 207 -4.41 -19.45 -7.01
C LEU A 207 -5.22 -19.79 -5.77
N TYR A 208 -6.13 -18.91 -5.40
CA TYR A 208 -7.23 -19.13 -4.47
C TYR A 208 -8.52 -19.10 -5.28
N ARG A 209 -9.16 -20.25 -5.45
CA ARG A 209 -10.45 -20.29 -6.13
C ARG A 209 -11.48 -19.55 -5.28
N GLY A 210 -12.35 -18.85 -5.97
CA GLY A 210 -13.49 -18.19 -5.36
C GLY A 210 -14.47 -19.19 -4.72
N ASN A 211 -15.32 -18.66 -3.89
CA ASN A 211 -16.44 -19.40 -3.30
C ASN A 211 -17.61 -18.40 -3.18
N ARG A 212 -18.82 -18.83 -3.51
CA ARG A 212 -20.04 -18.01 -3.43
C ARG A 212 -20.52 -17.90 -1.97
N SER A 213 -19.65 -17.37 -1.11
CA SER A 213 -19.94 -17.27 0.32
C SER A 213 -19.10 -16.16 0.97
N GLY A 214 -19.74 -15.13 1.46
CA GLY A 214 -19.08 -14.05 2.19
C GLY A 214 -18.40 -14.50 3.50
N SER A 215 -18.85 -15.63 4.09
CA SER A 215 -18.24 -16.21 5.29
C SER A 215 -17.02 -17.09 5.02
N ALA A 216 -16.80 -17.48 3.76
CA ALA A 216 -15.65 -18.25 3.31
C ALA A 216 -15.40 -17.94 1.81
N PRO A 217 -14.97 -16.72 1.46
CA PRO A 217 -14.95 -16.27 0.06
C PRO A 217 -13.90 -16.97 -0.79
N LEU A 218 -12.90 -17.58 -0.18
CA LEU A 218 -11.77 -18.22 -0.86
C LEU A 218 -11.56 -19.66 -0.40
N GLN A 219 -11.23 -20.51 -1.35
CA GLN A 219 -10.82 -21.90 -1.09
C GLN A 219 -9.33 -21.99 -0.75
N THR A 220 -8.86 -23.19 -0.38
CA THR A 220 -7.43 -23.44 -0.12
C THR A 220 -6.59 -23.17 -1.38
N ARG A 221 -5.47 -22.48 -1.19
CA ARG A 221 -4.58 -22.09 -2.30
C ARG A 221 -3.95 -23.30 -2.99
N ALA A 222 -3.77 -23.17 -4.30
CA ALA A 222 -2.95 -24.05 -5.12
C ALA A 222 -1.77 -23.27 -5.72
N LYS A 223 -0.58 -23.86 -5.82
CA LYS A 223 0.57 -23.21 -6.44
C LYS A 223 0.41 -23.23 -7.96
N VAL A 224 0.43 -22.06 -8.60
CA VAL A 224 0.43 -21.90 -10.05
C VAL A 224 1.83 -22.10 -10.63
N GLY A 225 2.84 -21.54 -9.97
CA GLY A 225 4.22 -21.62 -10.45
C GLY A 225 5.19 -20.71 -9.71
N SER A 226 6.41 -20.66 -10.20
CA SER A 226 7.49 -19.79 -9.67
C SER A 226 8.08 -18.92 -10.79
N GLY A 227 8.93 -17.96 -10.40
CA GLY A 227 9.56 -17.04 -11.36
C GLY A 227 8.72 -15.80 -11.69
N TRP A 228 7.59 -15.58 -11.03
CA TRP A 228 6.71 -14.43 -11.29
C TRP A 228 7.25 -13.09 -10.78
N HIS A 229 8.36 -13.08 -10.03
CA HIS A 229 9.08 -11.86 -9.63
C HIS A 229 9.71 -11.09 -10.81
N VAL A 230 9.80 -11.71 -11.99
CA VAL A 230 10.28 -11.04 -13.22
C VAL A 230 9.28 -9.99 -13.73
N TYR A 231 8.06 -9.98 -13.22
CA TYR A 231 7.02 -9.00 -13.56
C TYR A 231 6.88 -7.97 -12.46
N ASP A 232 6.91 -6.70 -12.83
CA ASP A 232 6.66 -5.58 -11.93
C ASP A 232 5.18 -5.24 -11.80
N GLN A 233 4.36 -5.61 -12.79
CA GLN A 233 2.91 -5.46 -12.72
C GLN A 233 2.19 -6.74 -13.14
N LEU A 234 1.12 -7.07 -12.42
CA LEU A 234 0.19 -8.17 -12.68
C LEU A 234 -1.23 -7.62 -12.63
N VAL A 235 -1.94 -7.60 -13.76
CA VAL A 235 -3.31 -7.08 -13.88
C VAL A 235 -4.25 -8.21 -14.24
N GLY A 236 -5.13 -8.56 -13.33
CA GLY A 236 -6.22 -9.48 -13.62
C GLY A 236 -7.34 -8.77 -14.40
N VAL A 237 -7.91 -9.46 -15.35
CA VAL A 237 -9.03 -9.01 -16.16
C VAL A 237 -10.09 -10.11 -16.24
N SER A 238 -11.36 -9.74 -16.39
CA SER A 238 -12.45 -10.72 -16.47
C SER A 238 -12.35 -11.57 -17.72
N ASP A 239 -12.12 -10.94 -18.87
CA ASP A 239 -11.95 -11.63 -20.16
C ASP A 239 -11.34 -10.63 -21.15
N ALA A 240 -10.10 -10.83 -21.54
CA ALA A 240 -9.41 -9.95 -22.48
C ALA A 240 -9.59 -10.38 -23.95
N ASN A 241 -9.94 -11.64 -24.19
CA ASN A 241 -9.93 -12.24 -25.52
C ASN A 241 -11.33 -12.67 -26.01
N GLY A 242 -12.35 -12.61 -25.15
CA GLY A 242 -13.74 -12.95 -25.46
C GLY A 242 -14.04 -14.47 -25.37
N ASP A 243 -13.22 -15.24 -24.62
CA ASP A 243 -13.44 -16.69 -24.47
C ASP A 243 -14.23 -17.07 -23.21
N GLY A 244 -14.67 -16.09 -22.43
CA GLY A 244 -15.47 -16.25 -21.23
C GLY A 244 -14.68 -16.64 -19.96
N LEU A 245 -13.35 -16.67 -20.04
CA LEU A 245 -12.48 -16.99 -18.91
C LEU A 245 -11.66 -15.77 -18.47
N GLY A 246 -11.32 -15.75 -17.19
CA GLY A 246 -10.47 -14.70 -16.65
C GLY A 246 -9.04 -14.78 -17.18
N ASP A 247 -8.43 -13.63 -17.46
CA ASP A 247 -7.09 -13.51 -18.02
C ASP A 247 -6.17 -12.69 -17.11
N LEU A 248 -4.85 -12.74 -17.40
CA LEU A 248 -3.85 -12.00 -16.66
C LEU A 248 -2.86 -11.31 -17.60
N TYR A 249 -2.74 -9.99 -17.48
CA TYR A 249 -1.61 -9.27 -18.05
C TYR A 249 -0.44 -9.22 -17.07
N ALA A 250 0.77 -9.44 -17.60
CA ALA A 250 2.00 -9.38 -16.83
C ALA A 250 3.05 -8.53 -17.55
N ARG A 251 3.49 -7.44 -16.91
CA ARG A 251 4.50 -6.54 -17.47
C ARG A 251 5.87 -6.80 -16.84
N THR A 252 6.91 -6.87 -17.67
CA THR A 252 8.27 -6.85 -17.17
C THR A 252 8.77 -5.43 -16.91
N PRO A 253 9.76 -5.22 -16.04
CA PRO A 253 10.41 -3.92 -15.84
C PRO A 253 10.91 -3.24 -17.13
N GLY A 254 11.32 -4.01 -18.12
CA GLY A 254 11.73 -3.50 -19.43
C GLY A 254 10.57 -3.03 -20.32
N GLY A 255 9.33 -3.23 -19.88
CA GLY A 255 8.12 -2.79 -20.59
C GLY A 255 7.58 -3.79 -21.60
N ASP A 256 8.01 -5.05 -21.56
CA ASP A 256 7.35 -6.12 -22.29
C ASP A 256 6.06 -6.51 -21.58
N LEU A 257 4.95 -6.50 -22.31
CA LEU A 257 3.64 -6.93 -21.82
C LEU A 257 3.32 -8.32 -22.37
N PHE A 258 2.92 -9.21 -21.48
CA PHE A 258 2.48 -10.57 -21.78
C PHE A 258 1.04 -10.78 -21.37
N LEU A 259 0.28 -11.53 -22.16
CA LEU A 259 -1.01 -12.09 -21.81
C LEU A 259 -0.83 -13.56 -21.40
N TYR A 260 -1.45 -13.93 -20.31
CA TYR A 260 -1.70 -15.30 -19.86
C TYR A 260 -3.21 -15.51 -19.95
N ALA A 261 -3.66 -16.15 -21.04
CA ALA A 261 -5.08 -16.47 -21.20
C ALA A 261 -5.49 -17.57 -20.24
N GLY A 262 -6.67 -17.44 -19.66
CA GLY A 262 -7.27 -18.44 -18.80
C GLY A 262 -7.44 -19.78 -19.51
N SER A 263 -7.41 -20.86 -18.75
CA SER A 263 -7.56 -22.22 -19.30
C SER A 263 -8.87 -22.89 -18.90
N GLY A 264 -9.57 -22.34 -17.91
CA GLY A 264 -10.71 -23.00 -17.27
C GLY A 264 -10.33 -24.24 -16.45
N ASN A 265 -9.06 -24.37 -16.06
CA ASN A 265 -8.57 -25.53 -15.31
C ASN A 265 -7.76 -25.08 -14.08
N ALA A 266 -8.28 -25.25 -12.90
CA ALA A 266 -7.64 -24.86 -11.64
C ALA A 266 -6.22 -25.45 -11.43
N ALA A 267 -5.93 -26.64 -12.00
CA ALA A 267 -4.61 -27.26 -11.88
C ALA A 267 -3.53 -26.62 -12.79
N ALA A 268 -3.96 -25.94 -13.86
CA ALA A 268 -3.12 -25.23 -14.79
C ALA A 268 -3.88 -23.99 -15.30
N PRO A 269 -4.10 -22.96 -14.45
CA PRO A 269 -5.09 -21.91 -14.69
C PRO A 269 -4.81 -21.04 -15.91
N PHE A 270 -3.58 -21.06 -16.42
CA PHE A 270 -3.19 -20.26 -17.58
C PHE A 270 -2.61 -21.10 -18.72
N ARG A 271 -2.93 -20.71 -19.93
CA ARG A 271 -2.26 -21.14 -21.15
C ARG A 271 -0.84 -20.56 -21.24
N ALA A 272 -0.05 -21.00 -22.20
CA ALA A 272 1.28 -20.45 -22.46
C ALA A 272 1.19 -18.93 -22.74
N ARG A 273 2.04 -18.14 -22.10
CA ARG A 273 2.04 -16.68 -22.27
C ARG A 273 2.33 -16.26 -23.71
N VAL A 274 1.68 -15.20 -24.13
CA VAL A 274 1.92 -14.55 -25.42
C VAL A 274 2.39 -13.12 -25.15
N LYS A 275 3.47 -12.69 -25.83
CA LYS A 275 3.89 -11.28 -25.80
C LYS A 275 2.93 -10.44 -26.63
N VAL A 276 2.24 -9.49 -26.00
CA VAL A 276 1.21 -8.66 -26.62
C VAL A 276 1.63 -7.19 -26.78
N GLY A 277 2.78 -6.80 -26.23
CA GLY A 277 3.23 -5.41 -26.35
C GLY A 277 4.67 -5.18 -25.88
N THR A 278 5.20 -4.00 -26.20
CA THR A 278 6.50 -3.49 -25.77
C THR A 278 6.38 -2.01 -25.41
N GLY A 279 7.34 -1.48 -24.63
CA GLY A 279 7.37 -0.06 -24.28
C GLY A 279 6.38 0.34 -23.16
N TRP A 280 5.77 -0.60 -22.47
CA TRP A 280 4.78 -0.34 -21.41
C TRP A 280 5.38 0.22 -20.12
N HIS A 281 6.71 0.31 -20.01
CA HIS A 281 7.42 0.95 -18.88
C HIS A 281 7.18 2.47 -18.77
N VAL A 282 6.59 3.09 -19.79
CA VAL A 282 6.20 4.52 -19.77
C VAL A 282 5.01 4.79 -18.85
N TYR A 283 4.31 3.74 -18.43
CA TYR A 283 3.18 3.82 -17.50
C TYR A 283 3.62 3.43 -16.09
N ASN A 284 3.22 4.22 -15.10
CA ASN A 284 3.47 3.89 -13.70
C ASN A 284 2.47 2.85 -13.17
N GLN A 285 1.23 2.82 -13.68
CA GLN A 285 0.23 1.82 -13.33
C GLN A 285 -0.53 1.32 -14.55
N LEU A 286 -0.82 0.02 -14.55
CA LEU A 286 -1.80 -0.63 -15.39
C LEU A 286 -2.96 -1.10 -14.52
N VAL A 287 -4.19 -1.01 -15.03
CA VAL A 287 -5.40 -1.43 -14.30
C VAL A 287 -6.46 -1.84 -15.33
N SER A 288 -7.39 -2.71 -14.93
CA SER A 288 -8.59 -3.01 -15.72
C SER A 288 -9.82 -2.82 -14.84
N PHE A 289 -10.86 -2.30 -15.42
CA PHE A 289 -12.21 -2.20 -14.86
C PHE A 289 -13.17 -3.13 -15.59
N ASP A 290 -12.65 -4.22 -16.14
CA ASP A 290 -13.32 -5.20 -16.97
C ASP A 290 -13.88 -4.60 -18.27
N ASP A 291 -15.01 -5.09 -18.79
CA ASP A 291 -15.64 -4.58 -20.02
C ASP A 291 -16.39 -3.29 -19.72
N VAL A 292 -15.76 -2.15 -19.98
CA VAL A 292 -16.39 -0.83 -19.82
C VAL A 292 -17.03 -0.30 -21.12
N THR A 293 -16.78 -0.97 -22.25
CA THR A 293 -17.36 -0.60 -23.57
C THR A 293 -18.59 -1.40 -23.94
N GLY A 294 -18.81 -2.56 -23.31
CA GLY A 294 -19.90 -3.48 -23.57
C GLY A 294 -19.70 -4.31 -24.85
N ASP A 295 -18.44 -4.52 -25.27
CA ASP A 295 -18.13 -5.32 -26.46
C ASP A 295 -17.83 -6.80 -26.14
N GLY A 296 -17.87 -7.16 -24.85
CA GLY A 296 -17.63 -8.50 -24.31
C GLY A 296 -16.17 -8.78 -24.00
N ARG A 297 -15.28 -7.78 -24.07
CA ARG A 297 -13.86 -7.91 -23.72
C ARG A 297 -13.45 -6.80 -22.77
N SER A 298 -12.55 -7.15 -21.85
CA SER A 298 -12.01 -6.21 -20.87
C SER A 298 -11.01 -5.25 -21.49
N GLU A 299 -11.11 -3.97 -21.15
CA GLU A 299 -10.13 -2.95 -21.51
C GLU A 299 -8.96 -2.90 -20.54
N LEU A 300 -7.80 -2.46 -21.07
CA LEU A 300 -6.63 -2.17 -20.26
C LEU A 300 -6.41 -0.66 -20.16
N PHE A 301 -6.42 -0.15 -18.94
CA PHE A 301 -6.11 1.24 -18.63
C PHE A 301 -4.65 1.39 -18.22
N ALA A 302 -4.03 2.49 -18.60
CA ALA A 302 -2.62 2.75 -18.36
C ALA A 302 -2.40 4.20 -17.92
N ARG A 303 -1.93 4.39 -16.69
CA ARG A 303 -1.63 5.72 -16.12
C ARG A 303 -0.16 6.07 -16.34
N THR A 304 0.11 7.26 -16.84
CA THR A 304 1.47 7.82 -16.87
C THR A 304 1.86 8.41 -15.52
N THR A 305 3.15 8.59 -15.25
CA THR A 305 3.64 9.32 -14.06
C THR A 305 3.10 10.76 -13.99
N ALA A 306 2.79 11.37 -15.15
CA ALA A 306 2.15 12.69 -15.18
C ALA A 306 0.66 12.64 -14.79
N GLY A 307 0.05 11.46 -14.67
CA GLY A 307 -1.35 11.27 -14.26
C GLY A 307 -2.34 11.21 -15.41
N ALA A 308 -1.88 11.26 -16.66
CA ALA A 308 -2.77 11.02 -17.80
C ALA A 308 -3.12 9.52 -17.87
N MET A 309 -4.40 9.22 -18.04
CA MET A 309 -4.92 7.87 -18.15
C MET A 309 -5.29 7.58 -19.61
N TYR A 310 -4.74 6.51 -20.13
CA TYR A 310 -5.05 5.98 -21.46
C TYR A 310 -5.85 4.69 -21.33
N VAL A 311 -6.73 4.43 -22.29
CA VAL A 311 -7.47 3.17 -22.43
C VAL A 311 -7.05 2.49 -23.73
N TYR A 312 -6.97 1.18 -23.67
CA TYR A 312 -6.70 0.27 -24.76
C TYR A 312 -7.84 -0.73 -24.84
N ASP A 313 -8.57 -0.73 -25.96
CA ASP A 313 -9.46 -1.84 -26.30
C ASP A 313 -8.62 -3.08 -26.58
N THR A 314 -9.20 -4.26 -26.54
CA THR A 314 -8.51 -5.52 -26.82
C THR A 314 -9.09 -6.20 -28.06
N ASP A 315 -8.25 -6.92 -28.81
CA ASP A 315 -8.71 -7.77 -29.91
C ASP A 315 -9.09 -9.18 -29.42
N THR A 316 -9.60 -10.03 -30.30
CA THR A 316 -9.98 -11.43 -29.99
C THR A 316 -8.82 -12.33 -29.58
N ALA A 317 -7.60 -11.85 -29.64
CA ALA A 317 -6.40 -12.52 -29.12
C ALA A 317 -5.94 -11.89 -27.79
N GLY A 318 -6.72 -10.98 -27.22
CA GLY A 318 -6.40 -10.25 -26.00
C GLY A 318 -5.23 -9.28 -26.16
N ARG A 319 -4.96 -8.78 -27.37
CA ARG A 319 -3.90 -7.81 -27.61
C ARG A 319 -4.44 -6.40 -27.46
N PRO A 320 -3.80 -5.55 -26.63
CA PRO A 320 -4.17 -4.14 -26.57
C PRO A 320 -4.00 -3.48 -27.95
N THR A 321 -5.03 -2.77 -28.39
CA THR A 321 -5.10 -2.07 -29.68
C THR A 321 -4.54 -0.65 -29.58
N ALA A 322 -4.96 0.27 -30.46
CA ALA A 322 -4.54 1.65 -30.41
C ALA A 322 -5.09 2.34 -29.15
N ARG A 323 -4.20 3.04 -28.43
CA ARG A 323 -4.58 3.75 -27.22
C ARG A 323 -5.39 5.01 -27.50
N HIS A 324 -6.32 5.29 -26.62
CA HIS A 324 -7.05 6.55 -26.57
C HIS A 324 -6.75 7.28 -25.26
N LEU A 325 -6.61 8.62 -25.31
CA LEU A 325 -6.54 9.40 -24.06
C LEU A 325 -7.95 9.38 -23.43
N TRP A 326 -8.04 8.74 -22.26
CA TRP A 326 -9.29 8.66 -21.51
C TRP A 326 -9.47 9.87 -20.57
N ALA A 327 -8.39 10.24 -19.86
CA ALA A 327 -8.40 11.37 -18.94
C ALA A 327 -7.05 12.10 -18.96
N ASP A 328 -7.12 13.40 -18.64
CA ASP A 328 -5.95 14.26 -18.50
C ASP A 328 -5.08 13.88 -17.28
N ALA A 329 -4.09 14.73 -16.95
CA ALA A 329 -3.14 14.49 -15.88
C ALA A 329 -3.72 14.56 -14.44
N SER A 330 -5.02 14.39 -14.25
CA SER A 330 -5.69 14.48 -12.94
C SER A 330 -5.62 13.20 -12.11
N TRP A 331 -5.34 12.04 -12.72
CA TRP A 331 -5.33 10.74 -12.04
C TRP A 331 -4.22 10.54 -11.02
N ASN A 332 -3.30 11.49 -10.89
CA ASN A 332 -2.37 11.55 -9.78
C ASN A 332 -3.02 11.83 -8.43
N SER A 333 -4.25 12.37 -8.42
CA SER A 333 -5.03 12.54 -7.19
C SER A 333 -5.57 11.22 -6.61
N ALA A 334 -5.54 10.13 -7.39
CA ALA A 334 -5.85 8.79 -6.90
C ALA A 334 -4.58 8.12 -6.32
N ASP A 335 -4.59 7.87 -5.01
CA ASP A 335 -3.52 7.20 -4.28
C ASP A 335 -3.57 5.67 -4.48
N LEU A 336 -4.77 5.10 -4.50
CA LEU A 336 -5.01 3.69 -4.78
C LEU A 336 -6.12 3.55 -5.82
N ILE A 337 -5.87 2.73 -6.84
CA ILE A 337 -6.88 2.29 -7.80
C ILE A 337 -7.00 0.78 -7.64
N PRO A 338 -8.12 0.24 -7.13
CA PRO A 338 -8.35 -1.21 -7.03
C PRO A 338 -8.11 -1.92 -8.37
N GLY A 339 -7.46 -3.08 -8.32
CA GLY A 339 -7.09 -3.81 -9.53
C GLY A 339 -5.84 -3.30 -10.25
N SER A 340 -5.16 -2.28 -9.73
CA SER A 340 -3.88 -1.82 -10.30
C SER A 340 -2.82 -2.91 -10.18
N GLY A 341 -1.98 -3.04 -11.22
CA GLY A 341 -1.03 -4.15 -11.37
C GLY A 341 0.24 -4.05 -10.54
N GLY A 342 0.53 -2.89 -9.95
CA GLY A 342 1.73 -2.64 -9.15
C GLY A 342 1.69 -3.28 -7.76
N ASN A 343 2.83 -3.31 -7.08
CA ASN A 343 2.89 -3.75 -5.69
C ASN A 343 2.38 -2.62 -4.79
N PRO A 344 1.34 -2.85 -3.97
CA PRO A 344 0.85 -1.81 -3.08
C PRO A 344 1.85 -1.55 -1.94
N GLN A 345 2.06 -0.27 -1.63
CA GLN A 345 2.93 0.19 -0.56
C GLN A 345 2.11 0.77 0.60
N THR A 346 2.69 0.76 1.80
CA THR A 346 2.14 1.43 2.98
C THR A 346 3.23 2.21 3.70
N GLY A 347 2.84 3.16 4.53
CA GLY A 347 3.74 4.00 5.30
C GLY A 347 4.07 5.29 4.56
N LYS A 348 5.36 5.58 4.36
CA LYS A 348 5.78 6.88 3.83
C LYS A 348 5.32 7.11 2.38
N ALA A 349 4.75 8.28 2.15
CA ALA A 349 4.58 8.97 0.88
C ALA A 349 4.65 10.48 1.12
N GLU A 350 5.54 10.91 2.04
CA GLU A 350 5.56 12.24 2.63
C GLU A 350 6.99 12.63 3.01
N ILE A 351 7.22 13.93 3.16
CA ILE A 351 8.45 14.49 3.75
C ILE A 351 8.08 15.22 5.02
N LEU A 352 8.76 14.89 6.12
CA LEU A 352 8.74 15.68 7.35
C LEU A 352 9.97 16.58 7.39
N GLY A 353 9.76 17.87 7.57
CA GLY A 353 10.82 18.86 7.76
C GLY A 353 10.75 19.54 9.12
N LEU A 354 11.83 19.50 9.90
CA LEU A 354 12.02 20.37 11.06
C LEU A 354 12.92 21.54 10.65
N ASP A 355 12.38 22.76 10.70
CA ASP A 355 13.16 23.92 10.35
C ASP A 355 14.11 24.34 11.50
N ARG A 356 14.99 25.30 11.22
CA ARG A 356 15.97 25.79 12.21
C ARG A 356 15.35 26.54 13.37
N GLN A 357 14.10 27.00 13.23
CA GLN A 357 13.33 27.65 14.26
C GLN A 357 12.62 26.66 15.18
N GLY A 358 12.61 25.37 14.83
CA GLY A 358 11.94 24.34 15.62
C GLY A 358 10.46 24.16 15.26
N THR A 359 10.09 24.41 14.01
CA THR A 359 8.73 24.21 13.51
C THR A 359 8.70 23.01 12.58
N LEU A 360 7.71 22.13 12.76
CA LEU A 360 7.49 20.97 11.91
C LEU A 360 6.58 21.30 10.72
N PHE A 361 6.99 20.82 9.57
CA PHE A 361 6.25 20.91 8.32
C PHE A 361 6.13 19.55 7.65
N LEU A 362 4.98 19.30 7.03
CA LEU A 362 4.71 18.08 6.25
C LEU A 362 4.46 18.44 4.78
N TYR A 363 4.96 17.61 3.89
CA TYR A 363 4.73 17.67 2.46
C TYR A 363 4.16 16.33 2.00
N HIS A 364 2.97 16.32 1.42
CA HIS A 364 2.37 15.10 0.87
C HIS A 364 2.79 14.89 -0.57
N SER A 365 2.97 13.64 -0.96
CA SER A 365 3.16 13.25 -2.35
C SER A 365 1.95 13.60 -3.20
N ARG A 366 2.19 13.90 -4.48
CA ARG A 366 1.16 14.02 -5.52
C ARG A 366 1.18 12.83 -6.48
N ASN A 367 1.84 11.74 -6.13
CA ASN A 367 2.02 10.53 -6.96
C ASN A 367 2.58 10.77 -8.37
N ASN A 368 3.21 11.90 -8.60
CA ASN A 368 3.87 12.29 -9.85
C ASN A 368 5.31 12.70 -9.66
N GLY A 369 5.86 12.39 -8.47
CA GLY A 369 7.20 12.76 -8.06
C GLY A 369 7.36 14.21 -7.64
N THR A 370 6.27 14.90 -7.35
CA THR A 370 6.25 16.25 -6.75
C THR A 370 5.46 16.23 -5.44
N PHE A 371 5.50 17.35 -4.72
CA PHE A 371 4.85 17.47 -3.42
C PHE A 371 3.83 18.61 -3.40
N THR A 372 2.91 18.56 -2.46
CA THR A 372 2.02 19.67 -2.11
C THR A 372 2.81 20.85 -1.55
N SER A 373 2.17 21.99 -1.36
CA SER A 373 2.71 23.06 -0.51
C SER A 373 2.91 22.51 0.90
N ARG A 374 3.92 23.02 1.61
CA ARG A 374 4.16 22.61 2.99
C ARG A 374 2.98 22.95 3.89
N ALA A 375 2.59 22.02 4.73
CA ALA A 375 1.65 22.23 5.81
C ALA A 375 2.42 22.35 7.12
N GLN A 376 2.16 23.38 7.92
CA GLN A 376 2.67 23.47 9.29
C GLN A 376 1.85 22.54 10.16
N ILE A 377 2.51 21.63 10.89
CA ILE A 377 1.87 20.61 11.73
C ILE A 377 2.22 20.74 13.21
N SER A 378 2.99 21.74 13.59
CA SER A 378 3.31 22.03 14.99
C SER A 378 3.17 23.53 15.29
N GLU A 379 3.15 23.88 16.57
CA GLU A 379 3.32 25.27 16.98
C GLU A 379 4.69 25.79 16.53
N LEU A 380 4.77 27.11 16.33
CA LEU A 380 6.03 27.78 16.00
C LEU A 380 7.05 27.54 17.12
N SER A 381 8.24 27.08 16.73
CA SER A 381 9.37 26.83 17.64
C SER A 381 9.12 25.74 18.72
N GLY A 382 7.98 25.06 18.68
CA GLY A 382 7.62 24.04 19.67
C GLY A 382 8.57 22.82 19.68
N TRP A 383 9.34 22.61 18.61
CA TRP A 383 10.25 21.49 18.44
C TRP A 383 11.73 21.91 18.41
N THR A 384 12.06 23.09 18.94
CA THR A 384 13.45 23.57 19.02
C THR A 384 14.32 22.56 19.77
N GLY A 385 15.46 22.17 19.14
CA GLY A 385 16.39 21.20 19.69
C GLY A 385 15.90 19.75 19.69
N ALA A 386 14.72 19.45 19.11
CA ALA A 386 14.23 18.10 18.99
C ALA A 386 15.09 17.26 18.05
N ARG A 387 15.23 15.98 18.37
CA ARG A 387 15.82 14.98 17.49
C ARG A 387 14.68 14.07 17.00
N VAL A 388 14.19 14.38 15.81
CA VAL A 388 13.02 13.72 15.23
C VAL A 388 13.41 12.67 14.20
N PHE A 389 12.49 11.73 13.96
CA PHE A 389 12.61 10.68 12.95
C PHE A 389 11.23 10.44 12.36
N PHE A 390 11.20 10.04 11.11
CA PHE A 390 9.94 9.78 10.41
C PHE A 390 10.05 8.42 9.71
N PRO A 391 9.93 7.30 10.46
CA PRO A 391 9.94 5.96 9.90
C PRO A 391 8.65 5.67 9.13
N SER A 392 8.59 4.49 8.52
CA SER A 392 7.34 3.93 8.01
C SER A 392 6.38 3.62 9.18
N SER A 393 5.16 3.19 8.88
CA SER A 393 4.14 2.87 9.89
C SER A 393 4.63 1.83 10.90
N LEU A 394 4.61 2.15 12.17
CA LEU A 394 4.88 1.26 13.30
C LEU A 394 3.59 0.75 13.95
N ASN A 395 2.46 1.35 13.61
CA ASN A 395 1.13 0.99 14.07
C ASN A 395 0.28 0.44 12.90
N ALA A 396 -0.98 0.09 13.15
CA ALA A 396 -1.85 -0.52 12.15
C ALA A 396 -2.46 0.46 11.15
N ASP A 397 -2.11 1.75 11.19
CA ASP A 397 -2.80 2.76 10.38
C ASP A 397 -2.30 2.87 8.93
N GLY A 398 -1.12 2.31 8.63
CA GLY A 398 -0.52 2.35 7.29
C GLY A 398 0.08 3.72 6.91
N ARG A 399 0.25 4.62 7.87
CA ARG A 399 0.90 5.93 7.71
C ARG A 399 2.26 5.96 8.39
N ALA A 400 3.14 6.87 7.99
CA ALA A 400 4.43 7.05 8.66
C ALA A 400 4.23 7.63 10.07
N ASP A 401 5.01 7.19 11.04
CA ASP A 401 4.96 7.68 12.42
C ASP A 401 5.98 8.80 12.67
N LEU A 402 5.66 9.73 13.57
CA LEU A 402 6.61 10.75 14.05
C LEU A 402 7.23 10.27 15.36
N LEU A 403 8.54 10.08 15.36
CA LEU A 403 9.30 9.71 16.55
C LEU A 403 10.19 10.85 17.02
N GLU A 404 10.41 10.94 18.32
CA GLU A 404 11.39 11.84 18.94
C GLU A 404 12.22 11.09 19.99
N VAL A 405 13.53 11.36 20.03
CA VAL A 405 14.34 11.03 21.20
C VAL A 405 14.51 12.27 22.07
N HIS A 406 13.85 12.26 23.23
CA HIS A 406 13.93 13.31 24.23
C HIS A 406 14.42 12.76 25.56
N GLU A 407 15.50 13.34 26.11
CA GLU A 407 16.13 12.88 27.38
C GLU A 407 16.42 11.37 27.42
N GLY A 408 16.81 10.81 26.28
CA GLY A 408 17.12 9.38 26.12
C GLY A 408 15.91 8.45 26.05
N THR A 409 14.70 8.97 26.10
CA THR A 409 13.45 8.25 25.86
C THR A 409 13.01 8.44 24.42
N LEU A 410 12.58 7.37 23.74
CA LEU A 410 11.95 7.45 22.44
C LEU A 410 10.43 7.60 22.63
N TYR A 411 9.85 8.57 21.97
CA TYR A 411 8.41 8.81 21.94
C TYR A 411 7.86 8.62 20.54
N ASN A 412 6.65 8.06 20.43
CA ASN A 412 5.85 8.02 19.21
C ASN A 412 4.69 9.01 19.34
N TYR A 413 4.63 9.99 18.43
CA TYR A 413 3.58 11.01 18.38
C TYR A 413 2.47 10.54 17.45
N GLN A 414 1.44 9.96 18.02
CA GLN A 414 0.21 9.58 17.33
C GLN A 414 -0.77 10.77 17.27
N GLU A 415 -1.83 10.69 16.47
CA GLU A 415 -2.76 11.80 16.29
C GLU A 415 -3.44 12.25 17.60
N THR A 416 -3.69 11.33 18.52
CA THR A 416 -4.45 11.59 19.76
C THR A 416 -3.62 11.46 21.03
N GLU A 417 -2.45 10.81 20.96
CA GLU A 417 -1.62 10.55 22.14
C GLU A 417 -0.13 10.55 21.82
N VAL A 418 0.69 10.69 22.85
CA VAL A 418 2.14 10.57 22.77
C VAL A 418 2.58 9.37 23.60
N VAL A 419 3.14 8.36 22.93
CA VAL A 419 3.45 7.06 23.52
C VAL A 419 4.96 6.95 23.80
N PRO A 420 5.40 6.73 25.07
CA PRO A 420 6.78 6.45 25.37
C PRO A 420 7.13 5.02 24.97
N LEU A 421 8.10 4.85 24.07
CA LEU A 421 8.62 3.55 23.60
C LEU A 421 9.81 3.02 24.41
N GLY A 422 10.11 3.64 25.53
CA GLY A 422 11.17 3.23 26.46
C GLY A 422 12.41 4.11 26.43
N ARG A 423 13.31 3.87 27.40
CA ARG A 423 14.56 4.62 27.63
C ARG A 423 15.78 3.97 26.99
N GLY A 424 16.91 4.68 26.98
CA GLY A 424 18.20 4.20 26.46
C GLY A 424 18.47 4.54 25.00
N TRP A 425 17.56 5.26 24.34
CA TRP A 425 17.71 5.60 22.92
C TRP A 425 18.74 6.71 22.64
N GLY A 426 19.18 7.41 23.66
CA GLY A 426 20.33 8.32 23.58
C GLY A 426 21.65 7.64 23.23
N ALA A 427 21.74 6.31 23.40
CA ALA A 427 22.92 5.51 23.04
C ALA A 427 23.12 5.35 21.53
N PHE A 428 22.12 5.71 20.70
CA PHE A 428 22.19 5.53 19.26
C PHE A 428 22.42 6.86 18.53
N ASN A 429 23.36 6.86 17.57
CA ASN A 429 23.64 8.03 16.74
C ASN A 429 22.85 8.08 15.43
N VAL A 430 22.24 6.96 15.02
CA VAL A 430 21.34 6.87 13.86
C VAL A 430 20.12 6.04 14.24
N LEU A 431 18.95 6.57 13.89
CA LEU A 431 17.69 5.84 13.86
C LEU A 431 17.08 6.00 12.47
N THR A 432 16.56 4.92 11.88
CA THR A 432 15.87 4.98 10.59
C THR A 432 14.89 3.82 10.47
N GLY A 433 13.71 4.05 9.87
CA GLY A 433 12.66 3.03 9.70
C GLY A 433 12.48 2.69 8.23
N PRO A 434 12.98 1.55 7.76
CA PRO A 434 12.88 1.15 6.36
C PRO A 434 11.49 0.63 5.95
N GLY A 435 10.64 0.31 6.91
CA GLY A 435 9.41 -0.46 6.73
C GLY A 435 9.55 -1.84 7.35
N ASP A 436 8.79 -2.82 6.86
CA ASP A 436 8.90 -4.23 7.29
C ASP A 436 10.17 -4.87 6.72
N LEU A 437 11.20 -4.91 7.53
CA LEU A 437 12.47 -5.54 7.21
C LEU A 437 12.54 -6.98 7.73
N SER A 438 11.76 -7.28 8.75
CA SER A 438 11.69 -8.59 9.39
C SER A 438 10.82 -9.60 8.66
N GLY A 439 9.90 -9.14 7.82
CA GLY A 439 8.96 -9.96 7.07
C GLY A 439 7.72 -10.38 7.87
N ASP A 440 7.46 -9.72 9.01
CA ASP A 440 6.29 -10.03 9.85
C ASP A 440 5.06 -9.13 9.55
N GLY A 441 5.18 -8.25 8.55
CA GLY A 441 4.12 -7.34 8.11
C GLY A 441 4.09 -6.02 8.89
N LYS A 442 4.97 -5.80 9.85
CA LYS A 442 5.00 -4.62 10.71
C LYS A 442 6.20 -3.75 10.41
N GLY A 443 6.06 -2.45 10.60
CA GLY A 443 7.18 -1.53 10.45
C GLY A 443 8.26 -1.74 11.51
N ASP A 444 9.51 -1.72 11.10
CA ASP A 444 10.69 -1.92 11.93
C ASP A 444 11.54 -0.66 12.07
N LEU A 445 12.39 -0.62 13.09
CA LEU A 445 13.34 0.45 13.31
C LEU A 445 14.78 -0.08 13.35
N LEU A 446 15.67 0.55 12.59
CA LEU A 446 17.11 0.32 12.68
C LEU A 446 17.75 1.37 13.59
N ALA A 447 18.62 0.93 14.47
CA ALA A 447 19.34 1.77 15.42
C ALA A 447 20.84 1.44 15.41
N ARG A 448 21.70 2.45 15.17
CA ARG A 448 23.15 2.28 15.16
C ARG A 448 23.79 2.97 16.35
N THR A 449 24.69 2.26 17.05
CA THR A 449 25.54 2.85 18.09
C THR A 449 26.67 3.69 17.48
N PRO A 450 27.28 4.64 18.23
CA PRO A 450 28.50 5.34 17.81
C PRO A 450 29.66 4.41 17.46
N GLY A 451 29.76 3.24 18.11
CA GLY A 451 30.76 2.21 17.81
C GLY A 451 30.52 1.45 16.50
N GLY A 452 29.40 1.70 15.83
CA GLY A 452 29.09 1.12 14.52
C GLY A 452 28.40 -0.25 14.58
N THR A 453 27.82 -0.64 15.71
CA THR A 453 26.92 -1.80 15.76
C THR A 453 25.51 -1.36 15.36
N LEU A 454 24.90 -2.10 14.44
CA LEU A 454 23.54 -1.88 13.98
C LEU A 454 22.60 -2.92 14.58
N TYR A 455 21.45 -2.47 15.05
CA TYR A 455 20.39 -3.31 15.60
C TYR A 455 19.09 -3.11 14.82
N LEU A 456 18.34 -4.20 14.64
CA LEU A 456 16.97 -4.21 14.14
C LEU A 456 16.02 -4.37 15.33
N TYR A 457 15.16 -3.39 15.55
CA TYR A 457 14.05 -3.44 16.49
C TYR A 457 12.77 -3.74 15.72
N ARG A 458 12.15 -4.89 15.99
CA ARG A 458 10.92 -5.30 15.35
C ARG A 458 9.74 -4.58 16.00
N GLY A 459 8.93 -3.90 15.19
CA GLY A 459 7.73 -3.23 15.68
C GLY A 459 6.72 -4.21 16.27
N ASP A 460 5.94 -3.76 17.25
CA ASP A 460 4.85 -4.56 17.84
C ASP A 460 3.57 -4.51 16.99
N GLY A 461 3.55 -3.63 15.98
CA GLY A 461 2.41 -3.41 15.11
C GLY A 461 1.31 -2.56 15.73
N ARG A 462 1.55 -1.98 16.89
CA ARG A 462 0.62 -1.08 17.60
C ARG A 462 1.20 0.31 17.82
N GLY A 463 2.49 0.49 17.48
CA GLY A 463 3.19 1.74 17.77
C GLY A 463 3.42 2.01 19.25
N LEU A 464 3.27 0.98 20.10
CA LEU A 464 3.41 1.05 21.56
C LEU A 464 4.76 0.56 22.05
N GLY A 465 5.57 -0.08 21.14
CA GLY A 465 6.86 -0.64 21.50
C GLY A 465 7.46 -1.52 20.42
N PHE A 466 8.41 -2.34 20.84
CA PHE A 466 9.11 -3.27 19.96
C PHE A 466 9.03 -4.69 20.51
N ALA A 467 8.70 -5.65 19.63
CA ALA A 467 8.57 -7.07 20.00
C ALA A 467 9.92 -7.74 20.28
N GLY A 468 11.03 -7.13 19.87
CA GLY A 468 12.37 -7.64 20.13
C GLY A 468 13.45 -6.89 19.36
N ARG A 469 14.71 -7.19 19.71
CA ARG A 469 15.90 -6.62 19.09
C ARG A 469 16.80 -7.72 18.53
N ASN A 470 17.20 -7.57 17.27
CA ASN A 470 18.17 -8.44 16.62
C ASN A 470 19.48 -7.68 16.39
N ASP A 471 20.63 -8.32 16.60
CA ASP A 471 21.93 -7.77 16.23
C ASP A 471 22.15 -8.01 14.73
N VAL A 472 22.27 -6.92 13.96
CA VAL A 472 22.56 -6.96 12.52
C VAL A 472 24.06 -7.06 12.25
N GLY A 473 24.88 -6.69 13.26
CA GLY A 473 26.32 -6.78 13.21
C GLY A 473 27.05 -5.46 13.37
N SER A 474 28.37 -5.55 13.40
CA SER A 474 29.29 -4.42 13.54
C SER A 474 29.80 -3.91 12.17
N GLY A 475 30.60 -2.83 12.19
CA GLY A 475 31.22 -2.26 10.99
C GLY A 475 30.39 -1.21 10.27
N TRP A 476 29.18 -0.90 10.74
CA TRP A 476 28.32 0.12 10.13
C TRP A 476 28.80 1.56 10.38
N GLY A 477 29.81 1.75 11.23
CA GLY A 477 30.48 3.04 11.47
C GLY A 477 31.19 3.63 10.24
N VAL A 478 31.45 2.81 9.20
CA VAL A 478 32.04 3.25 7.92
C VAL A 478 31.08 4.14 7.09
N TYR A 479 29.79 4.20 7.46
CA TYR A 479 28.79 4.99 6.77
C TYR A 479 28.46 6.26 7.53
N ASN A 480 28.42 7.39 6.84
CA ASN A 480 27.98 8.67 7.40
C ASN A 480 26.47 8.94 7.21
N ALA A 481 25.78 8.13 6.41
CA ALA A 481 24.33 8.14 6.29
C ALA A 481 23.79 6.71 6.14
N LEU A 482 22.73 6.39 6.87
CA LEU A 482 21.88 5.23 6.70
C LEU A 482 20.46 5.76 6.47
N VAL A 483 19.82 5.32 5.38
CA VAL A 483 18.49 5.78 4.98
C VAL A 483 17.61 4.55 4.81
N GLY A 484 16.60 4.41 5.65
CA GLY A 484 15.57 3.39 5.52
C GLY A 484 14.72 3.73 4.31
N ALA A 485 14.85 2.95 3.27
CA ALA A 485 14.50 3.39 1.94
C ALA A 485 13.12 2.93 1.46
N GLY A 486 12.46 2.01 2.17
CA GLY A 486 11.32 1.30 1.63
C GLY A 486 11.75 0.32 0.54
N ASP A 487 10.83 -0.13 -0.28
CA ASP A 487 11.10 -1.07 -1.37
C ASP A 487 11.59 -0.34 -2.63
N ILE A 488 12.91 -0.13 -2.73
CA ILE A 488 13.56 0.44 -3.94
C ILE A 488 13.64 -0.62 -5.05
N THR A 489 13.85 -1.88 -4.66
CA THR A 489 14.05 -2.96 -5.63
C THR A 489 12.76 -3.44 -6.29
N GLY A 490 11.60 -3.12 -5.70
CA GLY A 490 10.28 -3.53 -6.18
C GLY A 490 9.97 -5.01 -5.94
N ASP A 491 10.72 -5.64 -5.01
CA ASP A 491 10.49 -7.06 -4.65
C ASP A 491 9.46 -7.22 -3.51
N GLY A 492 8.92 -6.14 -2.97
CA GLY A 492 7.96 -6.12 -1.87
C GLY A 492 8.60 -6.18 -0.49
N ARG A 493 9.91 -5.96 -0.38
CA ARG A 493 10.66 -5.92 0.88
C ARG A 493 11.31 -4.57 1.08
N ALA A 494 11.43 -4.17 2.33
CA ALA A 494 12.09 -2.93 2.67
C ALA A 494 13.62 -3.04 2.48
N ASP A 495 14.23 -1.98 1.95
CA ASP A 495 15.65 -1.86 1.63
C ASP A 495 16.34 -0.79 2.48
N LEU A 496 17.68 -0.81 2.52
CA LEU A 496 18.50 0.20 3.19
C LEU A 496 19.54 0.79 2.23
N LEU A 497 19.64 2.11 2.19
CA LEU A 497 20.73 2.81 1.55
C LEU A 497 21.80 3.23 2.57
N ALA A 498 23.07 3.06 2.22
CA ALA A 498 24.19 3.39 3.08
C ALA A 498 25.27 4.16 2.31
N ARG A 499 25.61 5.38 2.77
CA ARG A 499 26.61 6.22 2.14
C ARG A 499 27.88 6.32 2.97
N THR A 500 29.04 6.12 2.33
CA THR A 500 30.33 6.39 2.96
C THR A 500 30.66 7.88 2.96
N PRO A 501 31.57 8.37 3.85
CA PRO A 501 32.05 9.75 3.83
C PRO A 501 32.63 10.19 2.47
N GLY A 502 33.27 9.28 1.73
CA GLY A 502 33.79 9.54 0.39
C GLY A 502 32.73 9.60 -0.70
N GLY A 503 31.42 9.47 -0.33
CA GLY A 503 30.31 9.64 -1.26
C GLY A 503 29.99 8.42 -2.12
N THR A 504 30.45 7.24 -1.74
CA THR A 504 29.94 5.99 -2.33
C THR A 504 28.64 5.60 -1.67
N LEU A 505 27.57 5.41 -2.46
CA LEU A 505 26.27 4.91 -2.00
C LEU A 505 26.16 3.42 -2.30
N TYR A 506 25.68 2.67 -1.34
CA TYR A 506 25.38 1.25 -1.43
C TYR A 506 23.91 0.98 -1.13
N LEU A 507 23.34 0.00 -1.82
CA LEU A 507 22.04 -0.58 -1.56
C LEU A 507 22.22 -1.93 -0.86
N TYR A 508 21.51 -2.12 0.23
CA TYR A 508 21.32 -3.39 0.92
C TYR A 508 19.87 -3.82 0.71
N ALA A 509 19.66 -4.76 -0.21
CA ALA A 509 18.31 -5.28 -0.47
C ALA A 509 17.85 -6.15 0.70
N GLY A 510 16.60 -5.97 1.11
CA GLY A 510 16.00 -6.71 2.21
C GLY A 510 15.79 -8.19 1.88
N THR A 511 15.80 -9.02 2.92
CA THR A 511 15.51 -10.46 2.80
C THR A 511 14.12 -10.81 3.29
N GLY A 512 13.50 -9.94 4.11
CA GLY A 512 12.30 -10.24 4.87
C GLY A 512 12.55 -11.23 6.02
N SER A 513 13.76 -11.21 6.62
CA SER A 513 14.11 -12.07 7.74
C SER A 513 14.85 -11.27 8.82
N ALA A 514 14.30 -11.24 10.03
CA ALA A 514 14.90 -10.53 11.15
C ALA A 514 16.30 -11.04 11.55
N SER A 515 16.61 -12.30 11.29
CA SER A 515 17.90 -12.91 11.64
C SER A 515 19.03 -12.59 10.64
N ALA A 516 18.68 -12.27 9.40
CA ALA A 516 19.60 -11.89 8.34
C ALA A 516 18.93 -10.86 7.43
N PRO A 517 18.72 -9.60 7.88
CA PRO A 517 17.79 -8.68 7.24
C PRO A 517 18.24 -8.21 5.86
N PHE A 518 19.52 -8.34 5.51
CA PHE A 518 20.07 -7.81 4.27
C PHE A 518 20.78 -8.86 3.44
N LYS A 519 20.64 -8.74 2.11
CA LYS A 519 21.50 -9.37 1.11
C LYS A 519 22.86 -8.66 1.09
N ALA A 520 23.85 -9.24 0.38
CA ALA A 520 25.12 -8.58 0.12
C ALA A 520 24.90 -7.21 -0.54
N ARG A 521 25.61 -6.18 -0.06
CA ARG A 521 25.46 -4.82 -0.59
C ARG A 521 25.87 -4.72 -2.07
N VAL A 522 25.17 -3.88 -2.79
CA VAL A 522 25.47 -3.52 -4.17
C VAL A 522 25.83 -2.04 -4.25
N LYS A 523 26.88 -1.70 -4.99
CA LYS A 523 27.27 -0.30 -5.19
C LYS A 523 26.29 0.37 -6.15
N VAL A 524 25.64 1.44 -5.67
CA VAL A 524 24.75 2.29 -6.48
C VAL A 524 25.55 3.30 -7.31
N GLY A 525 26.59 3.90 -6.71
CA GLY A 525 27.38 4.91 -7.39
C GLY A 525 28.29 5.71 -6.47
N THR A 526 28.95 6.70 -7.04
CA THR A 526 29.83 7.65 -6.32
C THR A 526 29.32 9.08 -6.49
N GLY A 527 29.93 10.04 -5.78
CA GLY A 527 29.56 11.46 -5.88
C GLY A 527 28.39 11.87 -4.96
N TRP A 528 27.85 10.94 -4.16
CA TRP A 528 26.71 11.22 -3.27
C TRP A 528 27.06 12.13 -2.07
N HIS A 529 28.34 12.46 -1.85
CA HIS A 529 28.77 13.49 -0.89
C HIS A 529 28.32 14.91 -1.29
N ALA A 530 27.90 15.12 -2.54
CA ALA A 530 27.27 16.36 -2.99
C ALA A 530 25.97 16.70 -2.24
N TYR A 531 25.36 15.71 -1.59
CA TYR A 531 24.13 15.90 -0.83
C TYR A 531 24.41 15.97 0.66
N THR A 532 23.94 17.05 1.30
CA THR A 532 23.97 17.22 2.76
C THR A 532 22.95 16.35 3.45
N LYS A 533 21.80 16.09 2.79
CA LYS A 533 20.73 15.25 3.28
C LYS A 533 20.32 14.25 2.19
N LEU A 534 20.05 13.02 2.57
CA LEU A 534 19.40 11.98 1.77
C LEU A 534 18.12 11.58 2.50
N VAL A 535 17.01 11.55 1.78
CA VAL A 535 15.67 11.27 2.31
C VAL A 535 14.99 10.24 1.43
N ALA A 536 14.39 9.22 2.02
CA ALA A 536 13.53 8.28 1.33
C ALA A 536 12.06 8.58 1.71
N PRO A 537 11.33 9.26 0.85
CA PRO A 537 9.94 9.65 1.13
C PRO A 537 8.94 8.50 0.93
N GLY A 538 9.38 7.34 0.44
CA GLY A 538 8.53 6.28 -0.07
C GLY A 538 8.29 6.42 -1.58
N ASP A 539 7.22 5.79 -2.07
CA ASP A 539 6.79 5.92 -3.47
C ASP A 539 6.08 7.26 -3.70
N ILE A 540 6.76 8.18 -4.34
CA ILE A 540 6.18 9.49 -4.68
C ILE A 540 5.80 9.61 -6.16
N THR A 541 6.06 8.58 -6.95
CA THR A 541 5.71 8.52 -8.38
C THR A 541 4.49 7.64 -8.66
N GLY A 542 4.04 6.88 -7.66
CA GLY A 542 2.89 5.98 -7.78
C GLY A 542 3.17 4.76 -8.65
N ASP A 543 4.45 4.33 -8.76
CA ASP A 543 4.87 3.19 -9.56
C ASP A 543 5.10 1.90 -8.75
N GLY A 544 4.85 1.96 -7.42
CA GLY A 544 5.00 0.86 -6.49
C GLY A 544 6.44 0.66 -6.00
N ARG A 545 7.33 1.66 -6.15
CA ARG A 545 8.72 1.64 -5.68
C ARG A 545 9.05 2.86 -4.86
N ALA A 546 9.86 2.68 -3.86
CA ALA A 546 10.31 3.81 -3.06
C ALA A 546 11.38 4.62 -3.80
N ASP A 547 11.26 5.94 -3.75
CA ASP A 547 12.13 6.90 -4.39
C ASP A 547 13.16 7.49 -3.42
N LEU A 548 14.17 8.20 -3.95
CA LEU A 548 15.21 8.86 -3.15
C LEU A 548 15.29 10.34 -3.46
N LEU A 549 15.46 11.13 -2.42
CA LEU A 549 15.70 12.56 -2.51
C LEU A 549 17.08 12.93 -1.98
N GLY A 550 17.69 13.96 -2.57
CA GLY A 550 18.97 14.51 -2.13
C GLY A 550 18.95 16.03 -2.10
N VAL A 551 19.33 16.62 -0.96
CA VAL A 551 19.48 18.09 -0.81
C VAL A 551 20.95 18.46 -0.90
N THR A 552 21.31 19.34 -1.81
CA THR A 552 22.67 19.90 -1.91
C THR A 552 22.94 20.95 -0.83
N SER A 553 24.21 21.32 -0.62
CA SER A 553 24.59 22.40 0.28
C SER A 553 23.97 23.75 -0.10
N GLY A 554 23.73 23.99 -1.40
CA GLY A 554 23.02 25.19 -1.89
C GLY A 554 21.50 25.14 -1.70
N GLY A 555 20.94 24.05 -1.12
CA GLY A 555 19.52 23.91 -0.84
C GLY A 555 18.67 23.47 -2.01
N THR A 556 19.26 22.94 -3.09
CA THR A 556 18.48 22.35 -4.19
C THR A 556 18.11 20.93 -3.82
N LEU A 557 16.81 20.61 -3.90
CA LEU A 557 16.28 19.26 -3.76
C LEU A 557 16.27 18.56 -5.14
N TYR A 558 16.84 17.38 -5.18
CA TYR A 558 16.79 16.50 -6.34
C TYR A 558 16.02 15.22 -6.02
N ARG A 559 15.22 14.76 -6.98
CA ARG A 559 14.53 13.47 -6.96
C ARG A 559 15.29 12.47 -7.82
N TYR A 560 15.36 11.25 -7.35
CA TYR A 560 15.80 10.05 -8.03
C TYR A 560 14.66 9.04 -8.00
N VAL A 561 14.08 8.75 -9.16
CA VAL A 561 13.01 7.74 -9.26
C VAL A 561 13.63 6.36 -9.31
N ALA A 562 13.08 5.42 -8.54
CA ALA A 562 13.53 4.04 -8.59
C ALA A 562 13.28 3.43 -9.97
N THR A 563 14.26 2.65 -10.47
CA THR A 563 14.16 2.00 -11.77
C THR A 563 13.65 0.57 -11.61
N HIS A 564 13.15 0.02 -12.71
CA HIS A 564 12.75 -1.38 -12.78
C HIS A 564 13.92 -2.34 -13.06
N THR A 565 15.17 -1.86 -13.01
CA THR A 565 16.35 -2.66 -13.38
C THR A 565 17.01 -3.37 -12.19
N GLY A 566 16.36 -3.36 -11.02
CA GLY A 566 16.85 -4.03 -9.82
C GLY A 566 18.01 -3.29 -9.13
N THR A 567 18.95 -4.04 -8.53
CA THR A 567 19.96 -3.46 -7.63
C THR A 567 21.14 -2.77 -8.33
N ALA A 568 21.43 -3.10 -9.59
CA ALA A 568 22.66 -2.64 -10.25
C ALA A 568 22.63 -1.16 -10.64
N ASN A 569 21.45 -0.62 -10.95
CA ASN A 569 21.24 0.79 -11.25
C ASN A 569 19.84 1.21 -10.78
N PRO A 570 19.64 1.34 -9.45
CA PRO A 570 18.32 1.45 -8.87
C PRO A 570 17.63 2.78 -9.15
N PHE A 571 18.31 3.78 -9.70
CA PHE A 571 17.75 5.12 -9.89
C PHE A 571 17.90 5.68 -11.29
N THR A 572 16.91 6.44 -11.73
CA THR A 572 16.96 7.25 -12.97
C THR A 572 17.91 8.46 -12.80
N THR A 573 18.13 9.19 -13.90
CA THR A 573 18.77 10.51 -13.83
C THR A 573 17.96 11.45 -12.93
N ARG A 574 18.65 12.20 -12.07
CA ARG A 574 18.03 13.12 -11.12
C ARG A 574 17.24 14.23 -11.80
N THR A 575 16.13 14.61 -11.17
CA THR A 575 15.32 15.78 -11.54
C THR A 575 15.31 16.80 -10.39
N SER A 576 15.48 18.08 -10.69
CA SER A 576 15.38 19.14 -9.66
C SER A 576 13.92 19.40 -9.30
N LEU A 577 13.65 19.49 -8.00
CA LEU A 577 12.35 19.85 -7.41
C LEU A 577 12.35 21.27 -6.82
N GLY A 578 13.38 22.07 -7.10
CA GLY A 578 13.47 23.45 -6.63
C GLY A 578 14.52 23.67 -5.55
N THR A 579 14.59 24.91 -5.05
CA THR A 579 15.58 25.38 -4.09
C THR A 579 14.94 25.77 -2.76
N GLY A 580 15.76 26.13 -1.76
CA GLY A 580 15.29 26.58 -0.44
C GLY A 580 15.21 25.48 0.62
N TRP A 581 15.56 24.22 0.28
CA TRP A 581 15.46 23.09 1.20
C TRP A 581 16.55 23.05 2.29
N ASN A 582 17.51 23.97 2.25
CA ASN A 582 18.47 24.19 3.33
C ASN A 582 17.88 24.96 4.52
N THR A 583 16.62 25.39 4.45
CA THR A 583 15.86 25.95 5.59
C THR A 583 15.64 24.94 6.70
N TYR A 584 15.59 23.65 6.36
CA TYR A 584 15.37 22.57 7.32
C TYR A 584 16.67 22.13 7.97
N ASP A 585 16.67 21.99 9.30
CA ASP A 585 17.74 21.35 10.05
C ASP A 585 17.69 19.82 9.85
N GLN A 586 16.49 19.24 10.03
CA GLN A 586 16.24 17.84 9.80
C GLN A 586 15.20 17.67 8.70
N LEU A 587 15.37 16.64 7.87
CA LEU A 587 14.49 16.29 6.77
C LEU A 587 14.43 14.77 6.66
N HIS A 588 13.22 14.22 6.70
CA HIS A 588 12.96 12.78 6.76
C HIS A 588 11.97 12.32 5.72
#